data_c2341ed78aaa57d593c30d454a2ac373
#
_entry.id   c2341ed78aaa57d593c30d454a2ac373
#
_cell.length_a   1.000
_cell.length_b   1.000
_cell.length_c   1.000
_cell.angle_alpha   90.00
_cell.angle_beta   90.00
_cell.angle_gamma   90.00
#
_symmetry.space_group_name_H-M   'P 1'
#
loop_
_entity.id
_entity.type
_entity.pdbx_description
1 polymer ?
#
loop_
_entity_poly.entity_id
_entity_poly.type
_entity_poly.pdbx_seq_one_letter_code
_entity_poly.pdbx_strand_id
1 'polypeptide(L)'
;MSRIDTLVCTDARKTKYRFVVLTMIFLVYAINYADRTNIGAVLPFIIDEFHINNFEAGAIASMFFLGYAVSQIPAGFFIAKRGTRGLVSLSIFGFSAFTWLMGTVSSVFGLKLVRLGLGLSEGPCPVGLASTINNWFPPKEKATATGVYIAATMFAPIIVPPLAVWIAVTWGWRWVFFSFAIPGIVAAIAWYLLVKSKPAESGFVSQSELAEINAGRESHNNSVRENILIAERFTWLDKIIRVKKMAPIDTAKGLFTSKNILGDCLAYFMMVSVLYGLLTWIPLYLVKERGFDVMSMGFVASMPCIGGFIGAIGGGWVSDKLLGRRRKPTMMFTAVSTVVMMLIMLNIPASTLAVCIGLFFVGFCLNIGWPAFTAYGMAVSDSKTYSIASSIINSGGNLGGFVAPMAAGFLLDKTGSFNSVFTYFGICAAIGLVVILFLDEPQ
;
A
#
# COMPACT_ATOMS: atom_id res chain seq x y z
N MET A 1 -0.94 15.23 64.99
CA MET A 1 -0.05 14.64 63.96
C MET A 1 -0.78 13.49 63.34
N SER A 2 -1.52 13.74 62.26
CA SER A 2 -2.32 12.76 61.55
C SER A 2 -1.52 12.25 60.34
N ARG A 3 -1.24 10.97 60.30
CA ARG A 3 -0.77 10.26 59.10
C ARG A 3 -1.90 10.26 58.09
N ILE A 4 -1.72 10.99 57.03
CA ILE A 4 -2.45 10.77 55.77
C ILE A 4 -1.59 9.80 54.99
N ASP A 5 -1.86 8.51 55.16
CA ASP A 5 -1.35 7.48 54.27
C ASP A 5 -2.05 7.64 52.92
N THR A 6 -1.33 8.20 51.99
CA THR A 6 -1.68 8.21 50.58
C THR A 6 -1.72 6.77 50.10
N LEU A 7 -2.92 6.21 49.99
CA LEU A 7 -3.19 4.98 49.27
C LEU A 7 -2.87 5.24 47.79
N VAL A 8 -1.62 5.06 47.41
CA VAL A 8 -1.22 4.83 46.04
C VAL A 8 -1.75 3.43 45.69
N CYS A 9 -2.91 3.38 45.13
CA CYS A 9 -3.36 2.17 44.43
C CYS A 9 -2.36 1.86 43.29
N THR A 10 -1.38 1.06 43.61
CA THR A 10 -0.50 0.44 42.63
C THR A 10 -1.38 -0.54 41.83
N ASP A 11 -1.88 -0.12 40.67
CA ASP A 11 -2.47 -1.02 39.71
C ASP A 11 -1.34 -1.93 39.22
N ALA A 12 -1.18 -3.06 39.90
CA ALA A 12 -0.03 -3.97 39.76
C ALA A 12 -0.10 -4.81 38.47
N ARG A 13 -1.11 -4.62 37.63
CA ARG A 13 -1.25 -5.34 36.34
C ARG A 13 -0.58 -4.51 35.23
N LYS A 14 0.60 -4.96 34.79
CA LYS A 14 1.16 -4.49 33.51
C LYS A 14 0.25 -4.94 32.37
N THR A 15 -0.56 -4.03 31.83
CA THR A 15 -1.31 -4.29 30.61
C THR A 15 -0.37 -4.18 29.41
N LYS A 16 -0.77 -4.82 28.30
CA LYS A 16 -0.11 -4.72 26.99
C LYS A 16 -1.16 -4.42 25.92
N TYR A 17 -2.06 -3.51 26.24
CA TYR A 17 -3.22 -3.20 25.41
C TYR A 17 -2.85 -2.64 24.05
N ARG A 18 -1.67 -2.01 23.92
CA ARG A 18 -1.13 -1.55 22.63
C ARG A 18 -1.04 -2.66 21.58
N PHE A 19 -0.84 -3.93 21.98
CA PHE A 19 -0.83 -5.05 21.04
C PHE A 19 -2.24 -5.44 20.56
N VAL A 20 -3.28 -5.22 21.35
CA VAL A 20 -4.68 -5.33 20.89
C VAL A 20 -4.96 -4.27 19.82
N VAL A 21 -4.49 -3.04 20.05
CA VAL A 21 -4.59 -1.97 19.04
C VAL A 21 -3.80 -2.32 17.79
N LEU A 22 -2.61 -2.94 17.89
CA LEU A 22 -1.84 -3.40 16.75
C LEU A 22 -2.57 -4.47 15.94
N THR A 23 -3.18 -5.44 16.62
CA THR A 23 -4.00 -6.47 15.96
C THR A 23 -5.17 -5.84 15.21
N MET A 24 -5.84 -4.86 15.81
CA MET A 24 -6.91 -4.12 15.16
C MET A 24 -6.41 -3.34 13.93
N ILE A 25 -5.24 -2.72 14.01
CA ILE A 25 -4.59 -2.04 12.87
C ILE A 25 -4.34 -3.03 11.73
N PHE A 26 -3.76 -4.20 12.04
CA PHE A 26 -3.49 -5.25 11.05
C PHE A 26 -4.78 -5.73 10.38
N LEU A 27 -5.81 -6.08 11.16
CA LEU A 27 -7.09 -6.58 10.65
C LEU A 27 -7.79 -5.55 9.76
N VAL A 28 -7.89 -4.29 10.23
CA VAL A 28 -8.51 -3.21 9.47
C VAL A 28 -7.79 -2.98 8.15
N TYR A 29 -6.46 -3.00 8.15
CA TYR A 29 -5.70 -2.75 6.93
C TYR A 29 -5.69 -3.95 5.98
N ALA A 30 -5.80 -5.17 6.51
CA ALA A 30 -6.02 -6.37 5.70
C ALA A 30 -7.39 -6.33 5.00
N ILE A 31 -8.46 -5.92 5.71
CA ILE A 31 -9.79 -5.74 5.11
C ILE A 31 -9.76 -4.65 4.03
N ASN A 32 -9.09 -3.53 4.30
CA ASN A 32 -8.90 -2.45 3.35
C ASN A 32 -8.24 -2.94 2.04
N TYR A 33 -7.17 -3.73 2.13
CA TYR A 33 -6.52 -4.29 0.94
C TYR A 33 -7.31 -5.42 0.28
N ALA A 34 -8.18 -6.11 1.02
CA ALA A 34 -9.12 -7.07 0.45
C ALA A 34 -10.09 -6.39 -0.53
N ASP A 35 -10.63 -5.23 -0.17
CA ASP A 35 -11.54 -4.44 -1.00
C ASP A 35 -10.87 -3.86 -2.27
N ARG A 36 -9.56 -3.69 -2.24
CA ARG A 36 -8.79 -3.27 -3.43
C ARG A 36 -8.57 -4.41 -4.43
N THR A 37 -8.35 -5.61 -3.94
CA THR A 37 -7.90 -6.74 -4.76
C THR A 37 -9.04 -7.61 -5.26
N ASN A 38 -10.20 -7.61 -4.59
CA ASN A 38 -11.36 -8.40 -4.99
C ASN A 38 -11.86 -8.08 -6.40
N ILE A 39 -11.79 -6.80 -6.83
CA ILE A 39 -12.28 -6.37 -8.14
C ILE A 39 -11.60 -7.08 -9.30
N GLY A 40 -10.27 -7.27 -9.26
CA GLY A 40 -9.53 -7.96 -10.30
C GLY A 40 -10.00 -9.40 -10.47
N ALA A 41 -10.26 -10.10 -9.36
CA ALA A 41 -10.72 -11.49 -9.36
C ALA A 41 -12.14 -11.65 -9.94
N VAL A 42 -13.02 -10.66 -9.72
CA VAL A 42 -14.41 -10.70 -10.20
C VAL A 42 -14.62 -10.00 -11.55
N LEU A 43 -13.62 -9.30 -12.05
CA LEU A 43 -13.71 -8.52 -13.29
C LEU A 43 -14.17 -9.34 -14.51
N PRO A 44 -13.71 -10.59 -14.73
CA PRO A 44 -14.21 -11.43 -15.80
C PRO A 44 -15.72 -11.63 -15.76
N PHE A 45 -16.29 -11.87 -14.58
CA PHE A 45 -17.74 -12.07 -14.38
C PHE A 45 -18.54 -10.77 -14.66
N ILE A 46 -17.98 -9.61 -14.29
CA ILE A 46 -18.60 -8.30 -14.54
C ILE A 46 -18.61 -8.02 -16.05
N ILE A 47 -17.51 -8.28 -16.76
CA ILE A 47 -17.42 -8.13 -18.21
C ILE A 47 -18.47 -8.98 -18.91
N ASP A 48 -18.60 -10.24 -18.51
CA ASP A 48 -19.54 -11.19 -19.12
C ASP A 48 -21.00 -10.80 -18.86
N GLU A 49 -21.35 -10.34 -17.64
CA GLU A 49 -22.73 -9.97 -17.30
C GLU A 49 -23.18 -8.66 -17.96
N PHE A 50 -22.31 -7.63 -17.93
CA PHE A 50 -22.67 -6.31 -18.47
C PHE A 50 -22.32 -6.11 -19.93
N HIS A 51 -21.68 -7.11 -20.57
CA HIS A 51 -21.22 -7.06 -21.97
C HIS A 51 -20.39 -5.80 -22.29
N ILE A 52 -19.54 -5.39 -21.34
CA ILE A 52 -18.71 -4.19 -21.45
C ILE A 52 -17.37 -4.49 -22.12
N ASN A 53 -16.77 -3.46 -22.72
CA ASN A 53 -15.41 -3.55 -23.24
C ASN A 53 -14.37 -3.45 -22.11
N ASN A 54 -13.11 -3.72 -22.46
CA ASN A 54 -12.03 -3.74 -21.48
C ASN A 54 -11.71 -2.33 -20.94
N PHE A 55 -11.90 -1.27 -21.74
CA PHE A 55 -11.74 0.10 -21.26
C PHE A 55 -12.74 0.44 -20.13
N GLU A 56 -14.02 0.08 -20.31
CA GLU A 56 -15.06 0.25 -19.30
C GLU A 56 -14.74 -0.55 -18.02
N ALA A 57 -14.29 -1.79 -18.17
CA ALA A 57 -13.86 -2.64 -17.05
C ALA A 57 -12.66 -2.04 -16.30
N GLY A 58 -11.66 -1.57 -17.03
CA GLY A 58 -10.53 -0.82 -16.46
C GLY A 58 -10.97 0.46 -15.73
N ALA A 59 -11.96 1.19 -16.29
CA ALA A 59 -12.52 2.38 -15.67
C ALA A 59 -13.21 2.09 -14.33
N ILE A 60 -13.94 0.97 -14.19
CA ILE A 60 -14.52 0.55 -12.92
C ILE A 60 -13.41 0.36 -11.87
N ALA A 61 -12.33 -0.34 -12.20
CA ALA A 61 -11.20 -0.55 -11.28
C ALA A 61 -10.51 0.77 -10.92
N SER A 62 -10.33 1.66 -11.90
CA SER A 62 -9.62 2.94 -11.78
C SER A 62 -10.30 3.97 -10.88
N MET A 63 -11.65 4.04 -10.88
CA MET A 63 -12.40 5.04 -10.11
C MET A 63 -12.09 5.01 -8.61
N PHE A 64 -11.76 3.85 -8.08
CA PHE A 64 -11.30 3.71 -6.70
C PHE A 64 -10.08 4.59 -6.40
N PHE A 65 -9.06 4.53 -7.25
CA PHE A 65 -7.80 5.26 -7.02
C PHE A 65 -7.95 6.77 -7.13
N LEU A 66 -8.88 7.25 -7.96
CA LEU A 66 -9.23 8.66 -8.03
C LEU A 66 -9.82 9.15 -6.71
N GLY A 67 -10.83 8.45 -6.19
CA GLY A 67 -11.43 8.78 -4.89
C GLY A 67 -10.42 8.73 -3.75
N TYR A 68 -9.59 7.70 -3.73
CA TYR A 68 -8.56 7.48 -2.73
C TYR A 68 -7.52 8.62 -2.73
N ALA A 69 -7.00 9.01 -3.89
CA ALA A 69 -6.02 10.10 -4.00
C ALA A 69 -6.58 11.45 -3.53
N VAL A 70 -7.83 11.75 -3.88
CA VAL A 70 -8.49 13.01 -3.51
C VAL A 70 -8.75 13.11 -2.00
N SER A 71 -9.12 12.00 -1.37
CA SER A 71 -9.51 12.00 0.06
C SER A 71 -8.34 11.99 1.04
N GLN A 72 -7.14 11.56 0.63
CA GLN A 72 -5.97 11.46 1.54
C GLN A 72 -5.53 12.81 2.12
N ILE A 73 -5.49 13.87 1.30
CA ILE A 73 -5.03 15.19 1.75
C ILE A 73 -5.97 15.79 2.78
N PRO A 74 -7.31 15.87 2.56
CA PRO A 74 -8.25 16.35 3.57
C PRO A 74 -8.23 15.51 4.86
N ALA A 75 -8.04 14.20 4.74
CA ALA A 75 -8.02 13.29 5.89
C ALA A 75 -6.93 13.66 6.92
N GLY A 76 -5.74 14.04 6.46
CA GLY A 76 -4.66 14.49 7.33
C GLY A 76 -5.05 15.66 8.21
N PHE A 77 -5.73 16.66 7.65
CA PHE A 77 -6.22 17.82 8.40
C PHE A 77 -7.31 17.46 9.41
N PHE A 78 -8.25 16.57 9.04
CA PHE A 78 -9.31 16.13 9.95
C PHE A 78 -8.75 15.32 11.12
N ILE A 79 -7.79 14.42 10.88
CA ILE A 79 -7.16 13.61 11.92
C ILE A 79 -6.40 14.50 12.91
N ALA A 80 -5.68 15.51 12.42
CA ALA A 80 -4.96 16.46 13.27
C ALA A 80 -5.89 17.24 14.21
N LYS A 81 -7.12 17.55 13.76
CA LYS A 81 -8.09 18.32 14.55
C LYS A 81 -8.96 17.47 15.47
N ARG A 82 -9.43 16.31 15.02
CA ARG A 82 -10.47 15.51 15.72
C ARG A 82 -9.96 14.16 16.24
N GLY A 83 -8.67 13.82 16.00
CA GLY A 83 -8.10 12.54 16.38
C GLY A 83 -8.49 11.40 15.44
N THR A 84 -7.99 10.19 15.75
CA THR A 84 -8.08 9.03 14.86
C THR A 84 -9.34 8.18 15.06
N ARG A 85 -9.86 8.10 16.29
CA ARG A 85 -10.92 7.16 16.67
C ARG A 85 -12.15 7.24 15.77
N GLY A 86 -12.78 8.40 15.70
CA GLY A 86 -14.05 8.58 14.98
C GLY A 86 -13.86 8.55 13.47
N LEU A 87 -12.82 9.21 12.95
CA LEU A 87 -12.61 9.29 11.51
C LEU A 87 -12.20 7.94 10.90
N VAL A 88 -11.35 7.17 11.60
CA VAL A 88 -10.98 5.82 11.14
C VAL A 88 -12.20 4.88 11.18
N SER A 89 -12.99 4.91 12.26
CA SER A 89 -14.22 4.10 12.33
C SER A 89 -15.20 4.47 11.22
N LEU A 90 -15.42 5.77 10.97
CA LEU A 90 -16.27 6.24 9.87
C LEU A 90 -15.74 5.82 8.50
N SER A 91 -14.42 5.88 8.31
CA SER A 91 -13.75 5.41 7.09
C SER A 91 -13.99 3.92 6.87
N ILE A 92 -13.78 3.09 7.91
CA ILE A 92 -13.99 1.64 7.83
C ILE A 92 -15.47 1.34 7.51
N PHE A 93 -16.41 1.97 8.21
CA PHE A 93 -17.83 1.80 7.94
C PHE A 93 -18.18 2.24 6.51
N GLY A 94 -17.68 3.40 6.09
CA GLY A 94 -17.94 3.97 4.76
C GLY A 94 -17.46 3.04 3.64
N PHE A 95 -16.19 2.59 3.66
CA PHE A 95 -15.72 1.72 2.61
C PHE A 95 -16.41 0.34 2.63
N SER A 96 -16.75 -0.19 3.81
CA SER A 96 -17.52 -1.44 3.90
C SER A 96 -18.95 -1.28 3.37
N ALA A 97 -19.59 -0.14 3.60
CA ALA A 97 -20.89 0.17 3.03
C ALA A 97 -20.84 0.28 1.51
N PHE A 98 -19.80 0.95 0.95
CA PHE A 98 -19.60 1.00 -0.49
C PHE A 98 -19.25 -0.37 -1.08
N THR A 99 -18.47 -1.21 -0.37
CA THR A 99 -18.24 -2.60 -0.76
C THR A 99 -19.55 -3.38 -0.82
N TRP A 100 -20.43 -3.26 0.18
CA TRP A 100 -21.77 -3.85 0.14
C TRP A 100 -22.57 -3.35 -1.07
N LEU A 101 -22.57 -2.03 -1.31
CA LEU A 101 -23.28 -1.44 -2.45
C LEU A 101 -22.79 -1.96 -3.81
N MET A 102 -21.51 -2.35 -3.95
CA MET A 102 -21.02 -2.99 -5.18
C MET A 102 -21.84 -4.22 -5.57
N GLY A 103 -22.29 -5.01 -4.57
CA GLY A 103 -23.12 -6.19 -4.80
C GLY A 103 -24.56 -5.89 -5.20
N THR A 104 -25.06 -4.68 -4.99
CA THR A 104 -26.47 -4.28 -5.26
C THR A 104 -26.63 -3.58 -6.60
N VAL A 105 -25.55 -3.03 -7.15
CA VAL A 105 -25.63 -2.20 -8.38
C VAL A 105 -25.81 -3.05 -9.62
N SER A 106 -26.71 -2.59 -10.51
CA SER A 106 -27.06 -3.24 -11.77
C SER A 106 -26.70 -2.41 -13.02
N SER A 107 -25.83 -1.38 -12.88
CA SER A 107 -25.37 -0.56 -13.99
C SER A 107 -23.87 -0.26 -13.91
N VAL A 108 -23.23 -0.17 -15.07
CA VAL A 108 -21.78 0.14 -15.18
C VAL A 108 -21.46 1.52 -14.58
N PHE A 109 -22.31 2.51 -14.83
CA PHE A 109 -22.16 3.84 -14.24
C PHE A 109 -22.25 3.80 -12.72
N GLY A 110 -23.22 3.04 -12.18
CA GLY A 110 -23.33 2.83 -10.73
C GLY A 110 -22.11 2.16 -10.13
N LEU A 111 -21.53 1.12 -10.78
CA LEU A 111 -20.30 0.48 -10.34
C LEU A 111 -19.13 1.48 -10.26
N LYS A 112 -18.98 2.36 -11.27
CA LYS A 112 -17.96 3.43 -11.26
C LYS A 112 -18.16 4.41 -10.10
N LEU A 113 -19.39 4.85 -9.84
CA LEU A 113 -19.71 5.77 -8.74
C LEU A 113 -19.44 5.11 -7.37
N VAL A 114 -19.88 3.87 -7.19
CA VAL A 114 -19.65 3.15 -5.93
C VAL A 114 -18.15 2.92 -5.70
N ARG A 115 -17.36 2.59 -6.73
CA ARG A 115 -15.90 2.49 -6.64
C ARG A 115 -15.24 3.83 -6.28
N LEU A 116 -15.73 4.95 -6.83
CA LEU A 116 -15.27 6.28 -6.44
C LEU A 116 -15.58 6.57 -4.96
N GLY A 117 -16.80 6.29 -4.52
CA GLY A 117 -17.22 6.43 -3.12
C GLY A 117 -16.43 5.55 -2.15
N LEU A 118 -16.12 4.31 -2.58
CA LEU A 118 -15.26 3.38 -1.85
C LEU A 118 -13.86 3.99 -1.66
N GLY A 119 -13.24 4.49 -2.72
CA GLY A 119 -11.94 5.16 -2.66
C GLY A 119 -11.94 6.40 -1.74
N LEU A 120 -12.96 7.26 -1.87
CA LEU A 120 -13.13 8.44 -1.01
C LEU A 120 -13.24 8.08 0.48
N SER A 121 -13.96 7.00 0.78
CA SER A 121 -14.12 6.53 2.15
C SER A 121 -12.87 5.84 2.71
N GLU A 122 -12.08 5.19 1.86
CA GLU A 122 -10.92 4.41 2.26
C GLU A 122 -9.67 5.26 2.49
N GLY A 123 -9.49 6.35 1.73
CA GLY A 123 -8.29 7.19 1.81
C GLY A 123 -7.92 7.73 3.19
N PRO A 124 -8.86 8.07 4.08
CA PRO A 124 -8.56 8.48 5.46
C PRO A 124 -7.99 7.36 6.34
N CYS A 125 -8.30 6.09 6.03
CA CYS A 125 -7.94 4.95 6.88
C CYS A 125 -6.43 4.82 7.11
N PRO A 126 -5.53 4.69 6.11
CA PRO A 126 -4.10 4.52 6.32
C PRO A 126 -3.46 5.69 7.07
N VAL A 127 -3.93 6.92 6.83
CA VAL A 127 -3.45 8.11 7.53
C VAL A 127 -3.78 8.02 9.03
N GLY A 128 -5.00 7.57 9.35
CA GLY A 128 -5.44 7.34 10.72
C GLY A 128 -4.71 6.21 11.42
N LEU A 129 -4.48 5.08 10.72
CA LEU A 129 -3.74 3.94 11.27
C LEU A 129 -2.29 4.32 11.59
N ALA A 130 -1.60 5.00 10.68
CA ALA A 130 -0.23 5.48 10.91
C ALA A 130 -0.17 6.48 12.08
N SER A 131 -1.13 7.39 12.19
CA SER A 131 -1.25 8.31 13.32
C SER A 131 -1.52 7.56 14.64
N THR A 132 -2.33 6.49 14.62
CA THR A 132 -2.58 5.65 15.79
C THR A 132 -1.30 4.93 16.23
N ILE A 133 -0.52 4.36 15.33
CA ILE A 133 0.78 3.77 15.65
C ILE A 133 1.68 4.81 16.32
N ASN A 134 1.74 6.03 15.78
CA ASN A 134 2.55 7.09 16.35
C ASN A 134 2.14 7.46 17.78
N ASN A 135 0.85 7.39 18.11
CA ASN A 135 0.32 7.72 19.43
C ASN A 135 0.44 6.58 20.46
N TRP A 136 0.30 5.32 20.01
CA TRP A 136 0.17 4.15 20.88
C TRP A 136 1.47 3.40 21.14
N PHE A 137 2.54 3.64 20.36
CA PHE A 137 3.78 2.90 20.48
C PHE A 137 4.95 3.80 20.89
N PRO A 138 5.81 3.31 21.84
CA PRO A 138 7.06 3.98 22.16
C PRO A 138 8.01 3.97 20.95
N PRO A 139 8.98 4.89 20.86
CA PRO A 139 9.92 4.97 19.74
C PRO A 139 10.62 3.66 19.38
N LYS A 140 10.96 2.85 20.39
CA LYS A 140 11.62 1.54 20.21
C LYS A 140 10.77 0.54 19.42
N GLU A 141 9.43 0.59 19.54
CA GLU A 141 8.51 -0.38 18.97
C GLU A 141 7.79 0.13 17.72
N LYS A 142 7.88 1.44 17.39
CA LYS A 142 7.21 2.03 16.22
C LYS A 142 7.58 1.34 14.92
N ALA A 143 8.85 1.01 14.73
CA ALA A 143 9.31 0.33 13.52
C ALA A 143 8.66 -1.05 13.36
N THR A 144 8.59 -1.83 14.45
CA THR A 144 7.94 -3.14 14.46
C THR A 144 6.43 -3.02 14.22
N ALA A 145 5.76 -2.08 14.89
CA ALA A 145 4.34 -1.83 14.70
C ALA A 145 4.01 -1.40 13.26
N THR A 146 4.85 -0.55 12.67
CA THR A 146 4.73 -0.17 11.24
C THR A 146 4.99 -1.36 10.34
N GLY A 147 5.94 -2.24 10.66
CA GLY A 147 6.18 -3.48 9.92
C GLY A 147 4.95 -4.40 9.90
N VAL A 148 4.29 -4.59 11.04
CA VAL A 148 3.05 -5.38 11.14
C VAL A 148 1.92 -4.73 10.33
N TYR A 149 1.76 -3.41 10.40
CA TYR A 149 0.82 -2.66 9.59
C TYR A 149 1.05 -2.86 8.09
N ILE A 150 2.30 -2.76 7.63
CA ILE A 150 2.64 -2.97 6.21
C ILE A 150 2.44 -4.43 5.79
N ALA A 151 2.71 -5.41 6.66
CA ALA A 151 2.51 -6.83 6.36
C ALA A 151 1.05 -7.13 5.96
N ALA A 152 0.06 -6.41 6.51
CA ALA A 152 -1.34 -6.53 6.14
C ALA A 152 -1.59 -6.25 4.64
N THR A 153 -0.82 -5.35 4.02
CA THR A 153 -0.95 -5.00 2.59
C THR A 153 -0.62 -6.16 1.66
N MET A 154 0.21 -7.08 2.13
CA MET A 154 0.63 -8.26 1.36
C MET A 154 -0.20 -9.49 1.70
N PHE A 155 -0.71 -9.57 2.93
CA PHE A 155 -1.50 -10.70 3.41
C PHE A 155 -2.83 -10.84 2.66
N ALA A 156 -3.60 -9.76 2.55
CA ALA A 156 -4.90 -9.79 1.90
C ALA A 156 -4.83 -10.16 0.41
N PRO A 157 -3.95 -9.56 -0.42
CA PRO A 157 -3.84 -9.90 -1.84
C PRO A 157 -3.43 -11.35 -2.13
N ILE A 158 -2.87 -12.07 -1.16
CA ILE A 158 -2.57 -13.50 -1.31
C ILE A 158 -3.84 -14.35 -1.16
N ILE A 159 -4.69 -14.01 -0.19
CA ILE A 159 -5.85 -14.84 0.18
C ILE A 159 -7.09 -14.44 -0.63
N VAL A 160 -7.23 -13.16 -0.96
CA VAL A 160 -8.46 -12.62 -1.55
C VAL A 160 -8.79 -13.19 -2.93
N PRO A 161 -7.86 -13.30 -3.90
CA PRO A 161 -8.22 -13.81 -5.22
C PRO A 161 -8.81 -15.24 -5.19
N PRO A 162 -8.20 -16.26 -4.55
CA PRO A 162 -8.78 -17.58 -4.50
C PRO A 162 -10.12 -17.61 -3.74
N LEU A 163 -10.25 -16.85 -2.64
CA LEU A 163 -11.48 -16.77 -1.87
C LEU A 163 -12.60 -16.09 -2.66
N ALA A 164 -12.30 -14.97 -3.32
CA ALA A 164 -13.25 -14.22 -4.13
C ALA A 164 -13.76 -15.07 -5.31
N VAL A 165 -12.86 -15.79 -5.98
CA VAL A 165 -13.23 -16.68 -7.08
C VAL A 165 -14.10 -17.83 -6.59
N TRP A 166 -13.75 -18.46 -5.46
CA TRP A 166 -14.55 -19.53 -4.86
C TRP A 166 -15.98 -19.05 -4.55
N ILE A 167 -16.12 -17.87 -3.91
CA ILE A 167 -17.42 -17.27 -3.64
C ILE A 167 -18.16 -16.96 -4.94
N ALA A 168 -17.47 -16.36 -5.94
CA ALA A 168 -18.08 -15.95 -7.20
C ALA A 168 -18.62 -17.13 -8.00
N VAL A 169 -17.91 -18.27 -8.03
CA VAL A 169 -18.34 -19.48 -8.72
C VAL A 169 -19.50 -20.17 -7.99
N THR A 170 -19.50 -20.14 -6.64
CA THR A 170 -20.49 -20.87 -5.84
C THR A 170 -21.81 -20.13 -5.71
N TRP A 171 -21.75 -18.80 -5.46
CA TRP A 171 -22.93 -17.97 -5.15
C TRP A 171 -23.11 -16.77 -6.08
N GLY A 172 -22.18 -16.55 -7.01
CA GLY A 172 -22.16 -15.39 -7.90
C GLY A 172 -21.27 -14.26 -7.38
N TRP A 173 -20.74 -13.47 -8.32
CA TRP A 173 -19.73 -12.43 -8.02
C TRP A 173 -20.23 -11.32 -7.05
N ARG A 174 -21.56 -11.08 -6.98
CA ARG A 174 -22.14 -10.09 -6.05
C ARG A 174 -21.94 -10.50 -4.60
N TRP A 175 -21.99 -11.79 -4.30
CA TRP A 175 -21.75 -12.30 -2.96
C TRP A 175 -20.32 -12.10 -2.47
N VAL A 176 -19.37 -11.92 -3.36
CA VAL A 176 -18.01 -11.53 -2.98
C VAL A 176 -18.05 -10.20 -2.20
N PHE A 177 -18.73 -9.20 -2.73
CA PHE A 177 -18.82 -7.89 -2.10
C PHE A 177 -19.63 -7.91 -0.79
N PHE A 178 -20.74 -8.65 -0.74
CA PHE A 178 -21.49 -8.81 0.51
C PHE A 178 -20.65 -9.51 1.59
N SER A 179 -19.93 -10.56 1.24
CA SER A 179 -19.10 -11.31 2.18
C SER A 179 -17.92 -10.49 2.72
N PHE A 180 -17.27 -9.70 1.86
CA PHE A 180 -16.14 -8.86 2.26
C PHE A 180 -16.56 -7.61 3.05
N ALA A 181 -17.77 -7.11 2.87
CA ALA A 181 -18.29 -5.96 3.62
C ALA A 181 -18.56 -6.28 5.11
N ILE A 182 -19.01 -7.51 5.44
CA ILE A 182 -19.37 -7.89 6.80
C ILE A 182 -18.20 -7.75 7.79
N PRO A 183 -17.01 -8.32 7.53
CA PRO A 183 -15.86 -8.14 8.42
C PRO A 183 -15.50 -6.67 8.66
N GLY A 184 -15.65 -5.84 7.62
CA GLY A 184 -15.38 -4.41 7.72
C GLY A 184 -16.38 -3.68 8.62
N ILE A 185 -17.68 -3.97 8.53
CA ILE A 185 -18.69 -3.39 9.43
C ILE A 185 -18.41 -3.77 10.89
N VAL A 186 -18.08 -5.06 11.13
CA VAL A 186 -17.70 -5.53 12.47
C VAL A 186 -16.44 -4.83 12.96
N ALA A 187 -15.44 -4.69 12.10
CA ALA A 187 -14.21 -4.00 12.42
C ALA A 187 -14.40 -2.51 12.72
N ALA A 188 -15.34 -1.82 12.03
CA ALA A 188 -15.67 -0.43 12.30
C ALA A 188 -16.22 -0.24 13.72
N ILE A 189 -17.13 -1.11 14.14
CA ILE A 189 -17.72 -1.11 15.50
C ILE A 189 -16.63 -1.42 16.52
N ALA A 190 -15.87 -2.50 16.28
CA ALA A 190 -14.78 -2.90 17.17
C ALA A 190 -13.72 -1.80 17.32
N TRP A 191 -13.32 -1.14 16.21
CA TRP A 191 -12.41 0.00 16.26
C TRP A 191 -12.93 1.12 17.14
N TYR A 192 -14.18 1.53 16.95
CA TYR A 192 -14.78 2.62 17.72
C TYR A 192 -14.83 2.32 19.22
N LEU A 193 -15.11 1.07 19.59
CA LEU A 193 -15.22 0.66 20.99
C LEU A 193 -13.84 0.48 21.65
N LEU A 194 -12.91 -0.19 20.97
CA LEU A 194 -11.63 -0.63 21.54
C LEU A 194 -10.52 0.40 21.36
N VAL A 195 -10.44 1.12 20.23
CA VAL A 195 -9.31 2.01 19.93
C VAL A 195 -9.68 3.47 20.24
N LYS A 196 -8.93 4.08 21.17
CA LYS A 196 -9.04 5.52 21.47
C LYS A 196 -7.98 6.31 20.69
N SER A 197 -8.20 7.61 20.53
CA SER A 197 -7.24 8.47 19.82
C SER A 197 -5.89 8.57 20.55
N LYS A 198 -5.92 8.54 21.87
CA LYS A 198 -4.71 8.55 22.71
C LYS A 198 -4.79 7.42 23.75
N PRO A 199 -3.64 6.81 24.12
CA PRO A 199 -3.61 5.76 25.15
C PRO A 199 -4.21 6.20 26.50
N ALA A 200 -3.97 7.46 26.90
CA ALA A 200 -4.48 8.02 28.14
C ALA A 200 -6.01 8.12 28.24
N GLU A 201 -6.71 8.07 27.10
CA GLU A 201 -8.18 8.09 27.03
C GLU A 201 -8.78 6.67 27.21
N SER A 202 -7.94 5.64 27.25
CA SER A 202 -8.40 4.25 27.31
C SER A 202 -8.41 3.74 28.75
N GLY A 203 -9.57 3.30 29.23
CA GLY A 203 -9.69 2.63 30.54
C GLY A 203 -9.05 1.24 30.62
N PHE A 204 -8.55 0.70 29.49
CA PHE A 204 -7.88 -0.60 29.43
C PHE A 204 -6.34 -0.51 29.56
N VAL A 205 -5.79 0.70 29.58
CA VAL A 205 -4.33 0.93 29.66
C VAL A 205 -3.96 1.24 31.11
N SER A 206 -3.04 0.47 31.67
CA SER A 206 -2.51 0.73 33.02
C SER A 206 -1.56 1.93 33.02
N GLN A 207 -1.39 2.55 34.19
CA GLN A 207 -0.44 3.67 34.37
C GLN A 207 0.99 3.25 34.00
N SER A 208 1.37 2.00 34.29
CA SER A 208 2.69 1.45 33.92
C SER A 208 2.88 1.34 32.42
N GLU A 209 1.86 0.90 31.65
CA GLU A 209 1.91 0.87 30.19
C GLU A 209 1.95 2.29 29.61
N LEU A 210 1.16 3.21 30.17
CA LEU A 210 1.16 4.62 29.75
C LEU A 210 2.53 5.27 29.96
N ALA A 211 3.19 5.01 31.10
CA ALA A 211 4.54 5.47 31.37
C ALA A 211 5.55 4.88 30.35
N GLU A 212 5.43 3.59 30.01
CA GLU A 212 6.27 2.93 29.02
C GLU A 212 6.10 3.53 27.61
N ILE A 213 4.86 3.83 27.19
CA ILE A 213 4.56 4.48 25.90
C ILE A 213 5.18 5.89 25.84
N ASN A 214 5.16 6.62 26.94
CA ASN A 214 5.69 7.97 27.01
C ASN A 214 7.22 7.98 27.25
N ALA A 215 7.77 6.95 27.88
CA ALA A 215 9.21 6.81 28.09
C ALA A 215 9.94 6.78 26.75
N GLY A 216 10.85 7.69 26.53
CA GLY A 216 11.65 7.80 25.29
C GLY A 216 11.12 8.80 24.26
N ARG A 217 9.96 9.44 24.49
CA ARG A 217 9.55 10.60 23.66
C ARG A 217 10.45 11.82 23.90
N GLU A 218 11.04 11.91 25.10
CA GLU A 218 11.95 12.98 25.49
C GLU A 218 13.42 12.75 25.07
N SER A 219 13.80 11.50 24.72
CA SER A 219 15.21 11.11 24.49
C SER A 219 15.63 11.00 23.01
N HIS A 220 14.97 11.67 22.07
CA HIS A 220 15.21 11.46 20.64
C HIS A 220 16.44 12.21 20.04
N ASN A 221 17.32 12.76 20.88
CA ASN A 221 18.45 13.61 20.42
C ASN A 221 19.81 12.89 20.24
N ASN A 222 19.93 11.59 20.50
CA ASN A 222 21.27 10.94 20.58
C ASN A 222 21.63 9.91 19.50
N SER A 223 20.82 9.70 18.45
CA SER A 223 21.09 8.64 17.46
C SER A 223 21.88 9.06 16.20
N VAL A 224 22.55 10.21 16.22
CA VAL A 224 23.26 10.75 15.03
C VAL A 224 24.67 10.16 14.83
N ARG A 225 25.23 9.40 15.79
CA ARG A 225 26.66 9.03 15.77
C ARG A 225 27.05 7.71 15.05
N GLU A 226 26.11 6.83 14.70
CA GLU A 226 26.44 5.53 14.07
C GLU A 226 26.62 5.56 12.55
N ASN A 227 26.31 6.66 11.88
CA ASN A 227 26.22 6.73 10.42
C ASN A 227 27.57 6.97 9.68
N ILE A 228 28.68 7.19 10.40
CA ILE A 228 29.94 7.64 9.75
C ILE A 228 30.78 6.50 9.18
N LEU A 229 30.67 5.28 9.69
CA LEU A 229 31.58 4.18 9.33
C LEU A 229 31.17 3.37 8.10
N ILE A 230 29.99 3.57 7.53
CA ILE A 230 29.47 2.80 6.37
C ILE A 230 29.74 3.55 5.04
N ALA A 231 30.08 4.83 5.09
CA ALA A 231 30.22 5.69 3.89
C ALA A 231 31.39 5.31 2.98
N GLU A 232 32.47 4.71 3.49
CA GLU A 232 33.69 4.48 2.70
C GLU A 232 33.66 3.23 1.79
N ARG A 233 32.66 2.35 1.93
CA ARG A 233 32.69 1.01 1.30
C ARG A 233 32.22 0.97 -0.15
N PHE A 234 31.61 2.02 -0.71
CA PHE A 234 30.93 1.98 -2.01
C PHE A 234 31.22 3.19 -2.93
N THR A 235 32.44 3.70 -2.94
CA THR A 235 32.84 4.88 -3.72
C THR A 235 32.54 4.82 -5.22
N TRP A 236 32.60 3.64 -5.82
CA TRP A 236 32.25 3.43 -7.23
C TRP A 236 30.73 3.50 -7.48
N LEU A 237 29.94 2.92 -6.57
CA LEU A 237 28.48 2.94 -6.64
C LEU A 237 27.96 4.38 -6.43
N ASP A 238 28.57 5.13 -5.52
CA ASP A 238 28.21 6.49 -5.19
C ASP A 238 28.35 7.46 -6.39
N LYS A 239 29.33 7.20 -7.27
CA LYS A 239 29.46 7.94 -8.53
C LYS A 239 28.32 7.64 -9.51
N ILE A 240 27.92 6.37 -9.64
CA ILE A 240 26.86 5.93 -10.55
C ILE A 240 25.50 6.46 -10.08
N ILE A 241 25.22 6.40 -8.78
CA ILE A 241 23.92 6.80 -8.21
C ILE A 241 23.80 8.29 -7.91
N ARG A 242 24.85 9.09 -8.20
CA ARG A 242 24.87 10.55 -8.01
C ARG A 242 24.61 10.96 -6.55
N VAL A 243 25.39 10.40 -5.61
CA VAL A 243 25.31 10.79 -4.20
C VAL A 243 25.71 12.26 -4.05
N LYS A 244 24.85 13.03 -3.39
CA LYS A 244 25.08 14.46 -3.12
C LYS A 244 24.75 14.80 -1.68
N LYS A 245 25.55 15.68 -1.08
CA LYS A 245 25.18 16.37 0.15
C LYS A 245 24.05 17.34 -0.17
N MET A 246 22.88 17.08 0.37
CA MET A 246 21.72 17.93 0.19
C MET A 246 21.20 18.35 1.57
N ALA A 247 20.87 19.64 1.71
CA ALA A 247 20.13 20.09 2.88
C ALA A 247 18.70 19.54 2.81
N PRO A 248 18.14 18.98 3.91
CA PRO A 248 16.75 18.58 3.94
C PRO A 248 15.82 19.75 3.61
N ILE A 249 14.78 19.49 2.84
CA ILE A 249 13.81 20.50 2.44
C ILE A 249 12.89 20.81 3.63
N ASP A 250 12.92 22.04 4.11
CA ASP A 250 12.25 22.53 5.31
C ASP A 250 10.92 23.27 5.04
N THR A 251 10.60 23.57 3.77
CA THR A 251 9.40 24.30 3.38
C THR A 251 8.49 23.50 2.46
N ALA A 252 7.17 23.65 2.63
CA ALA A 252 6.19 23.02 1.76
C ALA A 252 6.35 23.47 0.30
N LYS A 253 6.62 24.76 0.04
CA LYS A 253 6.87 25.28 -1.31
C LYS A 253 8.10 24.61 -1.94
N GLY A 254 9.17 24.39 -1.17
CA GLY A 254 10.37 23.69 -1.62
C GLY A 254 10.09 22.25 -2.06
N LEU A 255 9.18 21.54 -1.38
CA LEU A 255 8.78 20.18 -1.77
C LEU A 255 8.10 20.16 -3.14
N PHE A 256 7.15 21.07 -3.40
CA PHE A 256 6.42 21.15 -4.69
C PHE A 256 7.31 21.60 -5.86
N THR A 257 8.46 22.19 -5.59
CA THR A 257 9.42 22.63 -6.63
C THR A 257 10.65 21.72 -6.71
N SER A 258 10.80 20.78 -5.78
CA SER A 258 11.96 19.89 -5.75
C SER A 258 11.88 18.84 -6.87
N LYS A 259 12.90 18.85 -7.74
CA LYS A 259 13.05 17.83 -8.79
C LYS A 259 13.16 16.41 -8.24
N ASN A 260 13.71 16.24 -7.04
CA ASN A 260 13.86 14.93 -6.39
C ASN A 260 12.52 14.42 -5.88
N ILE A 261 11.70 15.25 -5.23
CA ILE A 261 10.35 14.85 -4.77
C ILE A 261 9.41 14.62 -5.94
N LEU A 262 9.40 15.52 -6.94
CA LEU A 262 8.56 15.36 -8.13
C LEU A 262 9.01 14.18 -9.00
N GLY A 263 10.33 13.96 -9.10
CA GLY A 263 10.87 12.81 -9.81
C GLY A 263 10.53 11.49 -9.11
N ASP A 264 10.67 11.42 -7.79
CA ASP A 264 10.26 10.22 -7.02
C ASP A 264 8.75 9.98 -7.14
N CYS A 265 7.94 11.03 -7.07
CA CYS A 265 6.49 10.97 -7.31
C CYS A 265 6.17 10.39 -8.70
N LEU A 266 6.85 10.82 -9.76
CA LEU A 266 6.66 10.32 -11.11
C LEU A 266 7.17 8.88 -11.26
N ALA A 267 8.33 8.55 -10.71
CA ALA A 267 8.85 7.19 -10.71
C ALA A 267 7.90 6.23 -9.97
N TYR A 268 7.40 6.66 -8.81
CA TYR A 268 6.42 5.89 -8.05
C TYR A 268 5.09 5.74 -8.79
N PHE A 269 4.61 6.81 -9.47
CA PHE A 269 3.46 6.73 -10.37
C PHE A 269 3.63 5.63 -11.43
N MET A 270 4.79 5.55 -12.07
CA MET A 270 5.07 4.53 -13.10
C MET A 270 5.07 3.11 -12.51
N MET A 271 5.67 2.92 -11.33
CA MET A 271 5.73 1.60 -10.69
C MET A 271 4.36 1.17 -10.14
N VAL A 272 3.57 2.10 -9.58
CA VAL A 272 2.19 1.87 -9.12
C VAL A 272 1.28 1.54 -10.31
N SER A 273 1.51 2.16 -11.47
CA SER A 273 0.81 1.83 -12.71
C SER A 273 0.99 0.36 -13.09
N VAL A 274 2.23 -0.14 -13.02
CA VAL A 274 2.50 -1.55 -13.29
C VAL A 274 1.81 -2.45 -12.27
N LEU A 275 1.95 -2.13 -10.96
CA LEU A 275 1.39 -2.96 -9.89
C LEU A 275 -0.12 -3.14 -10.02
N TYR A 276 -0.87 -2.03 -10.03
CA TYR A 276 -2.33 -2.10 -10.04
C TYR A 276 -2.90 -2.45 -11.42
N GLY A 277 -2.17 -2.12 -12.48
CA GLY A 277 -2.48 -2.64 -13.82
C GLY A 277 -2.42 -4.16 -13.86
N LEU A 278 -1.35 -4.77 -13.36
CA LEU A 278 -1.20 -6.23 -13.27
C LEU A 278 -2.27 -6.85 -12.37
N LEU A 279 -2.48 -6.33 -11.16
CA LEU A 279 -3.49 -6.85 -10.23
C LEU A 279 -4.92 -6.83 -10.82
N THR A 280 -5.21 -5.86 -11.69
CA THR A 280 -6.50 -5.74 -12.36
C THR A 280 -6.63 -6.74 -13.51
N TRP A 281 -5.59 -6.91 -14.34
CA TRP A 281 -5.69 -7.61 -15.61
C TRP A 281 -5.16 -9.04 -15.61
N ILE A 282 -4.33 -9.45 -14.64
CA ILE A 282 -3.83 -10.83 -14.54
C ILE A 282 -4.97 -11.87 -14.49
N PRO A 283 -6.06 -11.69 -13.71
CA PRO A 283 -7.15 -12.67 -13.72
C PRO A 283 -7.76 -12.88 -15.11
N LEU A 284 -8.03 -11.79 -15.83
CA LEU A 284 -8.56 -11.87 -17.20
C LEU A 284 -7.56 -12.49 -18.18
N TYR A 285 -6.27 -12.15 -18.07
CA TYR A 285 -5.20 -12.76 -18.85
C TYR A 285 -5.13 -14.27 -18.69
N LEU A 286 -5.23 -14.76 -17.46
CA LEU A 286 -5.18 -16.18 -17.15
C LEU A 286 -6.35 -16.94 -17.80
N VAL A 287 -7.54 -16.38 -17.74
CA VAL A 287 -8.74 -17.02 -18.33
C VAL A 287 -8.75 -16.89 -19.86
N LYS A 288 -8.61 -15.67 -20.40
CA LYS A 288 -8.81 -15.39 -21.83
C LYS A 288 -7.63 -15.81 -22.71
N GLU A 289 -6.38 -15.54 -22.26
CA GLU A 289 -5.18 -15.79 -23.07
C GLU A 289 -4.54 -17.14 -22.77
N ARG A 290 -4.59 -17.57 -21.48
CA ARG A 290 -3.92 -18.78 -21.03
C ARG A 290 -4.85 -19.98 -20.83
N GLY A 291 -6.16 -19.79 -20.96
CA GLY A 291 -7.14 -20.87 -20.88
C GLY A 291 -7.25 -21.53 -19.52
N PHE A 292 -6.87 -20.85 -18.45
CA PHE A 292 -7.05 -21.37 -17.09
C PHE A 292 -8.56 -21.46 -16.78
N ASP A 293 -8.95 -22.53 -16.09
CA ASP A 293 -10.26 -22.56 -15.47
C ASP A 293 -10.34 -21.49 -14.35
N VAL A 294 -11.56 -21.06 -14.06
CA VAL A 294 -11.79 -19.91 -13.17
C VAL A 294 -11.27 -20.16 -11.75
N MET A 295 -11.34 -21.43 -11.26
CA MET A 295 -10.85 -21.76 -9.93
C MET A 295 -9.31 -21.70 -9.85
N SER A 296 -8.63 -22.31 -10.82
CA SER A 296 -7.16 -22.24 -10.92
C SER A 296 -6.67 -20.82 -11.11
N MET A 297 -7.41 -19.99 -11.87
CA MET A 297 -7.11 -18.56 -12.03
C MET A 297 -7.02 -17.84 -10.68
N GLY A 298 -7.93 -18.09 -9.75
CA GLY A 298 -7.90 -17.46 -8.42
C GLY A 298 -6.59 -17.73 -7.66
N PHE A 299 -6.09 -18.96 -7.70
CA PHE A 299 -4.82 -19.33 -7.06
C PHE A 299 -3.61 -18.74 -7.78
N VAL A 300 -3.58 -18.84 -9.11
CA VAL A 300 -2.45 -18.35 -9.91
C VAL A 300 -2.35 -16.82 -9.88
N ALA A 301 -3.47 -16.11 -9.81
CA ALA A 301 -3.52 -14.66 -9.66
C ALA A 301 -2.91 -14.16 -8.32
N SER A 302 -2.75 -15.03 -7.32
CA SER A 302 -2.06 -14.68 -6.06
C SER A 302 -0.53 -14.76 -6.16
N MET A 303 0.04 -15.40 -7.18
CA MET A 303 1.49 -15.61 -7.30
C MET A 303 2.30 -14.30 -7.28
N PRO A 304 1.90 -13.20 -7.98
CA PRO A 304 2.60 -11.94 -7.89
C PRO A 304 2.62 -11.35 -6.48
N CYS A 305 1.55 -11.56 -5.71
CA CYS A 305 1.45 -11.07 -4.34
C CYS A 305 2.38 -11.84 -3.38
N ILE A 306 2.49 -13.16 -3.56
CA ILE A 306 3.43 -14.01 -2.81
C ILE A 306 4.87 -13.59 -3.13
N GLY A 307 5.20 -13.46 -4.42
CA GLY A 307 6.51 -12.97 -4.85
C GLY A 307 6.80 -11.56 -4.31
N GLY A 308 5.83 -10.68 -4.38
CA GLY A 308 5.92 -9.31 -3.89
C GLY A 308 6.17 -9.21 -2.39
N PHE A 309 5.53 -10.05 -1.59
CA PHE A 309 5.77 -10.14 -0.15
C PHE A 309 7.23 -10.48 0.17
N ILE A 310 7.78 -11.50 -0.48
CA ILE A 310 9.16 -11.93 -0.31
C ILE A 310 10.12 -10.84 -0.84
N GLY A 311 9.80 -10.25 -2.00
CA GLY A 311 10.58 -9.18 -2.62
C GLY A 311 10.69 -7.93 -1.76
N ALA A 312 9.57 -7.48 -1.17
CA ALA A 312 9.55 -6.30 -0.30
C ALA A 312 10.38 -6.47 0.97
N ILE A 313 10.28 -7.65 1.63
CA ILE A 313 11.09 -7.96 2.82
C ILE A 313 12.57 -8.05 2.46
N GLY A 314 12.90 -8.81 1.41
CA GLY A 314 14.28 -8.99 0.95
C GLY A 314 14.91 -7.67 0.50
N GLY A 315 14.17 -6.86 -0.25
CA GLY A 315 14.64 -5.58 -0.75
C GLY A 315 14.87 -4.53 0.35
N GLY A 316 13.99 -4.48 1.34
CA GLY A 316 14.19 -3.64 2.52
C GLY A 316 15.47 -4.03 3.27
N TRP A 317 15.67 -5.32 3.52
CA TRP A 317 16.89 -5.83 4.15
C TRP A 317 18.16 -5.53 3.34
N VAL A 318 18.13 -5.73 2.03
CA VAL A 318 19.24 -5.40 1.12
C VAL A 318 19.56 -3.91 1.17
N SER A 319 18.56 -3.04 1.08
CA SER A 319 18.74 -1.59 1.13
C SER A 319 19.38 -1.14 2.44
N ASP A 320 18.92 -1.68 3.57
CA ASP A 320 19.36 -1.23 4.90
C ASP A 320 20.71 -1.83 5.33
N LYS A 321 20.94 -3.12 5.04
CA LYS A 321 22.14 -3.84 5.52
C LYS A 321 23.26 -3.91 4.49
N LEU A 322 22.95 -4.21 3.22
CA LEU A 322 23.98 -4.41 2.19
C LEU A 322 24.35 -3.09 1.50
N LEU A 323 23.39 -2.18 1.28
CA LEU A 323 23.62 -0.94 0.54
C LEU A 323 23.82 0.28 1.45
N GLY A 324 23.92 0.09 2.77
CA GLY A 324 24.20 1.17 3.70
C GLY A 324 23.11 2.27 3.69
N ARG A 325 21.84 1.86 3.63
CA ARG A 325 20.65 2.73 3.55
C ARG A 325 20.53 3.56 2.27
N ARG A 326 21.30 3.27 1.21
CA ARG A 326 21.11 3.88 -0.10
C ARG A 326 19.82 3.37 -0.73
N ARG A 327 18.94 4.26 -1.15
CA ARG A 327 17.59 3.94 -1.66
C ARG A 327 17.57 3.76 -3.17
N LYS A 328 18.29 4.60 -3.89
CA LYS A 328 18.29 4.63 -5.35
C LYS A 328 18.71 3.30 -5.99
N PRO A 329 19.72 2.54 -5.51
CA PRO A 329 20.08 1.27 -6.14
C PRO A 329 18.96 0.23 -6.15
N THR A 330 18.19 0.12 -5.07
CA THR A 330 17.05 -0.80 -5.00
C THR A 330 15.88 -0.34 -5.87
N MET A 331 15.63 0.98 -5.97
CA MET A 331 14.67 1.55 -6.91
C MET A 331 15.05 1.25 -8.36
N MET A 332 16.32 1.44 -8.72
CA MET A 332 16.84 1.11 -10.06
C MET A 332 16.72 -0.38 -10.37
N PHE A 333 17.12 -1.24 -9.42
CA PHE A 333 17.03 -2.69 -9.59
C PHE A 333 15.58 -3.12 -9.85
N THR A 334 14.62 -2.61 -9.06
CA THR A 334 13.20 -2.88 -9.27
C THR A 334 12.75 -2.45 -10.66
N ALA A 335 13.09 -1.25 -11.11
CA ALA A 335 12.67 -0.77 -12.41
C ALA A 335 13.26 -1.62 -13.55
N VAL A 336 14.57 -1.90 -13.52
CA VAL A 336 15.25 -2.75 -14.53
C VAL A 336 14.67 -4.16 -14.54
N SER A 337 14.58 -4.81 -13.37
CA SER A 337 14.08 -6.18 -13.29
C SER A 337 12.61 -6.28 -13.70
N THR A 338 11.80 -5.26 -13.43
CA THR A 338 10.40 -5.20 -13.91
C THR A 338 10.35 -5.11 -15.43
N VAL A 339 11.19 -4.28 -16.07
CA VAL A 339 11.28 -4.24 -17.55
C VAL A 339 11.61 -5.62 -18.11
N VAL A 340 12.65 -6.28 -17.56
CA VAL A 340 13.05 -7.62 -17.98
C VAL A 340 11.91 -8.63 -17.79
N MET A 341 11.21 -8.58 -16.66
CA MET A 341 10.09 -9.48 -16.41
C MET A 341 8.92 -9.24 -17.38
N MET A 342 8.62 -7.98 -17.74
CA MET A 342 7.60 -7.70 -18.75
C MET A 342 7.99 -8.28 -20.12
N LEU A 343 9.25 -8.21 -20.53
CA LEU A 343 9.75 -8.84 -21.76
C LEU A 343 9.67 -10.37 -21.69
N ILE A 344 9.95 -10.98 -20.55
CA ILE A 344 9.80 -12.42 -20.34
C ILE A 344 8.32 -12.83 -20.48
N MET A 345 7.39 -12.04 -19.93
CA MET A 345 5.96 -12.32 -19.99
C MET A 345 5.42 -12.32 -21.43
N LEU A 346 6.03 -11.60 -22.37
CA LEU A 346 5.65 -11.62 -23.79
C LEU A 346 5.86 -13.00 -24.43
N ASN A 347 6.86 -13.76 -23.98
CA ASN A 347 7.28 -15.04 -24.57
C ASN A 347 7.18 -16.21 -23.59
N ILE A 348 6.43 -16.06 -22.49
CA ILE A 348 6.34 -17.11 -21.47
C ILE A 348 5.66 -18.37 -22.04
N PRO A 349 6.21 -19.57 -21.82
CA PRO A 349 5.57 -20.81 -22.25
C PRO A 349 4.14 -20.98 -21.71
N ALA A 350 3.30 -21.70 -22.44
CA ALA A 350 1.90 -21.92 -22.07
C ALA A 350 1.71 -22.88 -20.89
N SER A 351 2.80 -23.47 -20.33
CA SER A 351 2.69 -24.38 -19.18
C SER A 351 2.27 -23.63 -17.92
N THR A 352 1.36 -24.23 -17.15
CA THR A 352 0.88 -23.69 -15.86
C THR A 352 2.03 -23.33 -14.92
N LEU A 353 3.03 -24.21 -14.82
CA LEU A 353 4.19 -23.99 -13.96
C LEU A 353 5.02 -22.76 -14.39
N ALA A 354 5.24 -22.58 -15.70
CA ALA A 354 5.99 -21.44 -16.20
C ALA A 354 5.25 -20.12 -15.91
N VAL A 355 3.92 -20.10 -16.10
CA VAL A 355 3.09 -18.94 -15.80
C VAL A 355 3.13 -18.61 -14.31
N CYS A 356 2.98 -19.60 -13.42
CA CYS A 356 3.08 -19.41 -11.96
C CYS A 356 4.43 -18.84 -11.54
N ILE A 357 5.53 -19.43 -12.02
CA ILE A 357 6.89 -18.95 -11.72
C ILE A 357 7.12 -17.56 -12.29
N GLY A 358 6.70 -17.31 -13.53
CA GLY A 358 6.80 -15.99 -14.17
C GLY A 358 6.08 -14.91 -13.36
N LEU A 359 4.83 -15.13 -13.00
CA LEU A 359 4.03 -14.21 -12.21
C LEU A 359 4.60 -14.00 -10.80
N PHE A 360 5.13 -15.05 -10.16
CA PHE A 360 5.83 -14.93 -8.89
C PHE A 360 7.01 -13.98 -9.01
N PHE A 361 7.89 -14.16 -10.01
CA PHE A 361 9.06 -13.30 -10.20
C PHE A 361 8.69 -11.89 -10.65
N VAL A 362 7.60 -11.69 -11.40
CA VAL A 362 7.05 -10.36 -11.69
C VAL A 362 6.77 -9.61 -10.38
N GLY A 363 6.03 -10.23 -9.47
CA GLY A 363 5.73 -9.62 -8.17
C GLY A 363 6.98 -9.40 -7.32
N PHE A 364 7.88 -10.38 -7.25
CA PHE A 364 9.14 -10.30 -6.52
C PHE A 364 9.99 -9.10 -7.00
N CYS A 365 10.26 -9.01 -8.29
CA CYS A 365 11.07 -7.94 -8.87
C CYS A 365 10.43 -6.56 -8.69
N LEU A 366 9.12 -6.46 -8.89
CA LEU A 366 8.38 -5.22 -8.75
C LEU A 366 8.41 -4.65 -7.33
N ASN A 367 8.47 -5.52 -6.32
CA ASN A 367 8.36 -5.10 -4.92
C ASN A 367 9.69 -4.98 -4.17
N ILE A 368 10.83 -5.39 -4.74
CA ILE A 368 12.15 -5.26 -4.08
C ILE A 368 12.46 -3.80 -3.69
N GLY A 369 12.25 -2.84 -4.59
CA GLY A 369 12.50 -1.43 -4.32
C GLY A 369 11.31 -0.68 -3.72
N TRP A 370 10.17 -1.32 -3.48
CA TRP A 370 8.97 -0.64 -3.02
C TRP A 370 9.16 0.15 -1.72
N PRO A 371 9.82 -0.41 -0.67
CA PRO A 371 10.13 0.36 0.54
C PRO A 371 11.04 1.56 0.30
N ALA A 372 11.88 1.50 -0.74
CA ALA A 372 12.83 2.57 -1.04
C ALA A 372 12.15 3.83 -1.58
N PHE A 373 11.10 3.73 -2.41
CA PHE A 373 10.34 4.88 -2.89
C PHE A 373 9.72 5.67 -1.73
N THR A 374 9.10 4.99 -0.77
CA THR A 374 8.52 5.66 0.39
C THR A 374 9.58 6.22 1.34
N ALA A 375 10.71 5.55 1.49
CA ALA A 375 11.82 5.97 2.35
C ALA A 375 12.67 7.09 1.73
N TYR A 376 12.68 7.25 0.41
CA TYR A 376 13.40 8.31 -0.28
C TYR A 376 12.86 9.70 0.10
N GLY A 377 11.55 9.84 0.18
CA GLY A 377 10.90 11.06 0.66
C GLY A 377 11.35 11.48 2.07
N MET A 378 11.62 10.50 2.97
CA MET A 378 12.18 10.78 4.30
C MET A 378 13.62 11.28 4.25
N ALA A 379 14.42 10.78 3.31
CA ALA A 379 15.83 11.13 3.21
C ALA A 379 16.04 12.55 2.63
N VAL A 380 15.07 13.06 1.84
CA VAL A 380 15.14 14.36 1.16
C VAL A 380 14.46 15.49 1.95
N SER A 381 13.52 15.16 2.86
CA SER A 381 12.72 16.13 3.63
C SER A 381 13.13 16.20 5.09
N ASP A 382 12.86 17.35 5.74
CA ASP A 382 13.00 17.50 7.19
C ASP A 382 11.83 16.82 7.92
N SER A 383 12.00 16.55 9.21
CA SER A 383 10.98 15.96 10.09
C SER A 383 9.64 16.72 10.09
N LYS A 384 9.67 18.04 9.87
CA LYS A 384 8.48 18.89 9.80
C LYS A 384 7.74 18.79 8.46
N THR A 385 8.45 18.51 7.39
CA THR A 385 7.91 18.50 6.01
C THR A 385 7.71 17.09 5.45
N TYR A 386 8.25 16.06 6.12
CA TYR A 386 8.15 14.66 5.68
C TYR A 386 6.72 14.20 5.40
N SER A 387 5.76 14.55 6.27
CA SER A 387 4.35 14.14 6.07
C SER A 387 3.77 14.70 4.76
N ILE A 388 4.16 15.91 4.38
CA ILE A 388 3.75 16.54 3.12
C ILE A 388 4.46 15.86 1.93
N ALA A 389 5.76 15.60 2.04
CA ALA A 389 6.53 14.89 1.01
C ALA A 389 5.94 13.50 0.74
N SER A 390 5.69 12.73 1.80
CA SER A 390 5.04 11.42 1.72
C SER A 390 3.65 11.49 1.08
N SER A 391 2.86 12.52 1.40
CA SER A 391 1.54 12.72 0.80
C SER A 391 1.62 13.02 -0.69
N ILE A 392 2.58 13.85 -1.13
CA ILE A 392 2.81 14.15 -2.56
C ILE A 392 3.17 12.86 -3.32
N ILE A 393 4.13 12.10 -2.81
CA ILE A 393 4.60 10.86 -3.45
C ILE A 393 3.47 9.84 -3.52
N ASN A 394 2.76 9.59 -2.40
CA ASN A 394 1.67 8.62 -2.36
C ASN A 394 0.48 9.03 -3.23
N SER A 395 0.05 10.29 -3.19
CA SER A 395 -1.06 10.77 -4.02
C SER A 395 -0.71 10.67 -5.51
N GLY A 396 0.51 11.08 -5.89
CA GLY A 396 0.98 10.92 -7.25
C GLY A 396 1.05 9.47 -7.70
N GLY A 397 1.56 8.57 -6.84
CA GLY A 397 1.59 7.14 -7.11
C GLY A 397 0.17 6.57 -7.33
N ASN A 398 -0.79 6.90 -6.49
CA ASN A 398 -2.17 6.42 -6.63
C ASN A 398 -2.85 6.89 -7.92
N LEU A 399 -2.46 8.04 -8.49
CA LEU A 399 -2.91 8.43 -9.83
C LEU A 399 -2.42 7.46 -10.92
N GLY A 400 -1.28 6.78 -10.72
CA GLY A 400 -0.85 5.68 -11.58
C GLY A 400 -1.83 4.51 -11.57
N GLY A 401 -2.34 4.16 -10.39
CA GLY A 401 -3.43 3.18 -10.23
C GLY A 401 -4.75 3.60 -10.90
N PHE A 402 -5.00 4.92 -11.02
CA PHE A 402 -6.14 5.43 -11.77
C PHE A 402 -5.96 5.30 -13.27
N VAL A 403 -4.80 5.67 -13.80
CA VAL A 403 -4.57 5.71 -15.26
C VAL A 403 -4.35 4.31 -15.85
N ALA A 404 -3.58 3.46 -15.16
CA ALA A 404 -3.06 2.23 -15.77
C ALA A 404 -4.12 1.17 -16.13
N PRO A 405 -5.14 0.87 -15.30
CA PRO A 405 -6.15 -0.11 -15.69
C PRO A 405 -6.96 0.34 -16.91
N MET A 406 -7.29 1.63 -17.02
CA MET A 406 -7.98 2.18 -18.19
C MET A 406 -7.11 2.12 -19.45
N ALA A 407 -5.85 2.55 -19.35
CA ALA A 407 -4.91 2.53 -20.48
C ALA A 407 -4.66 1.10 -20.98
N ALA A 408 -4.49 0.15 -20.07
CA ALA A 408 -4.33 -1.26 -20.42
C ALA A 408 -5.60 -1.84 -21.06
N GLY A 409 -6.79 -1.50 -20.55
CA GLY A 409 -8.07 -1.90 -21.13
C GLY A 409 -8.27 -1.34 -22.55
N PHE A 410 -7.94 -0.05 -22.76
CA PHE A 410 -7.98 0.57 -24.09
C PHE A 410 -7.03 -0.12 -25.08
N LEU A 411 -5.80 -0.43 -24.66
CA LEU A 411 -4.85 -1.15 -25.50
C LEU A 411 -5.36 -2.55 -25.84
N LEU A 412 -5.94 -3.24 -24.86
CA LEU A 412 -6.50 -4.56 -25.08
C LEU A 412 -7.68 -4.52 -26.09
N ASP A 413 -8.58 -3.53 -25.99
CA ASP A 413 -9.68 -3.34 -26.94
C ASP A 413 -9.18 -3.03 -28.35
N LYS A 414 -8.06 -2.30 -28.50
CA LYS A 414 -7.49 -1.93 -29.79
C LYS A 414 -6.69 -3.05 -30.44
N THR A 415 -5.98 -3.86 -29.67
CA THR A 415 -5.01 -4.84 -30.21
C THR A 415 -5.49 -6.28 -30.09
N GLY A 416 -6.44 -6.56 -29.20
CA GLY A 416 -6.93 -7.91 -28.89
C GLY A 416 -5.89 -8.79 -28.20
N SER A 417 -4.74 -8.25 -27.76
CA SER A 417 -3.63 -9.04 -27.22
C SER A 417 -3.08 -8.47 -25.92
N PHE A 418 -2.87 -9.32 -24.93
CA PHE A 418 -2.20 -8.97 -23.68
C PHE A 418 -0.72 -8.59 -23.86
N ASN A 419 -0.09 -8.93 -24.98
CA ASN A 419 1.26 -8.49 -25.27
C ASN A 419 1.38 -6.96 -25.31
N SER A 420 0.35 -6.26 -25.81
CA SER A 420 0.30 -4.79 -25.77
C SER A 420 0.25 -4.24 -24.35
N VAL A 421 -0.45 -4.93 -23.46
CA VAL A 421 -0.57 -4.57 -22.04
C VAL A 421 0.78 -4.76 -21.31
N PHE A 422 1.44 -5.91 -21.50
CA PHE A 422 2.77 -6.14 -20.92
C PHE A 422 3.82 -5.19 -21.49
N THR A 423 3.76 -4.87 -22.78
CA THR A 423 4.62 -3.86 -23.41
C THR A 423 4.40 -2.49 -22.77
N TYR A 424 3.15 -2.07 -22.58
CA TYR A 424 2.82 -0.81 -21.89
C TYR A 424 3.39 -0.77 -20.47
N PHE A 425 3.25 -1.84 -19.69
CA PHE A 425 3.83 -1.91 -18.34
C PHE A 425 5.37 -1.90 -18.38
N GLY A 426 5.97 -2.54 -19.37
CA GLY A 426 7.43 -2.47 -19.61
C GLY A 426 7.90 -1.03 -19.91
N ILE A 427 7.15 -0.30 -20.73
CA ILE A 427 7.41 1.13 -21.03
C ILE A 427 7.27 1.97 -19.77
N CYS A 428 6.22 1.78 -18.97
CA CYS A 428 6.06 2.48 -17.69
C CYS A 428 7.28 2.23 -16.77
N ALA A 429 7.72 0.98 -16.62
CA ALA A 429 8.89 0.66 -15.81
C ALA A 429 10.18 1.29 -16.38
N ALA A 430 10.35 1.31 -17.70
CA ALA A 430 11.48 1.95 -18.36
C ALA A 430 11.51 3.47 -18.15
N ILE A 431 10.34 4.14 -18.25
CA ILE A 431 10.22 5.58 -17.93
C ILE A 431 10.56 5.80 -16.45
N GLY A 432 10.03 4.96 -15.56
CA GLY A 432 10.36 5.00 -14.14
C GLY A 432 11.87 4.90 -13.90
N LEU A 433 12.57 3.98 -14.58
CA LEU A 433 14.03 3.84 -14.52
C LEU A 433 14.74 5.12 -14.96
N VAL A 434 14.35 5.68 -16.11
CA VAL A 434 14.94 6.93 -16.63
C VAL A 434 14.79 8.06 -15.60
N VAL A 435 13.61 8.21 -15.02
CA VAL A 435 13.36 9.22 -13.98
C VAL A 435 14.24 8.98 -12.76
N ILE A 436 14.35 7.73 -12.27
CA ILE A 436 15.20 7.38 -11.12
C ILE A 436 16.67 7.73 -11.39
N LEU A 437 17.16 7.54 -12.61
CA LEU A 437 18.54 7.89 -12.96
C LEU A 437 18.84 9.40 -12.76
N PHE A 438 17.84 10.27 -12.97
CA PHE A 438 17.98 11.72 -12.77
C PHE A 438 17.84 12.18 -11.31
N LEU A 439 17.35 11.32 -10.41
CA LEU A 439 17.31 11.65 -8.98
C LEU A 439 18.71 11.72 -8.39
N ASP A 440 18.89 12.57 -7.39
CA ASP A 440 20.11 12.61 -6.60
C ASP A 440 19.94 11.78 -5.33
N GLU A 441 20.90 10.90 -5.00
CA GLU A 441 20.87 10.16 -3.73
C GLU A 441 21.37 11.05 -2.60
N PRO A 442 20.59 11.27 -1.52
CA PRO A 442 21.05 12.03 -0.36
C PRO A 442 22.14 11.24 0.41
N GLN A 443 23.17 11.98 0.85
CA GLN A 443 24.30 11.42 1.61
C GLN A 443 23.93 11.24 3.09
#